data_528ec849c552b7db7ee873aae2357c89
#
_entry.id   528ec849c552b7db7ee873aae2357c89
#
_cell.length_a   1.000
_cell.length_b   1.000
_cell.length_c   1.000
_cell.angle_alpha   90.00
_cell.angle_beta   90.00
_cell.angle_gamma   90.00
#
_symmetry.space_group_name_H-M   'P 1'
#
loop_
_entity.id
_entity.type
_entity.pdbx_description
1 polymer ?
#
loop_
_entity_poly.entity_id
_entity_poly.type
_entity_poly.pdbx_seq_one_letter_code
_entity_poly.pdbx_strand_id
1 'polypeptide(L)'
;RYLTSDMAETASCVIHLAAKLPPFDGSGNFFPLVEAMISDKDVSDHHAIIPTMEIEKADIKALPLGERNLFLLVCCKLLCASAEPYVYEAVTAAFDCGGHSFTAKGKRILSEGWREIDRIFRTSLKEKPADGDRGTLPDFTEGPTFDGAEGVVTEHFTQPPKPYTEDTLLSAMENAGKEDIPDEAERKGLGTPATRAAIIEKLVTAGFVERKGKSLIPTKAGINLVTVLPEPLTSPMRSEERRVGKEC
;
A
#
# COMPACT_ATOMS: atom_id res chain seq x y z
N ARG A 1 0.86 -0.57 10.37
CA ARG A 1 0.83 -0.34 11.83
C ARG A 1 0.81 -1.67 12.55
N TYR A 2 1.26 -1.67 13.80
CA TYR A 2 1.36 -2.85 14.65
C TYR A 2 0.30 -2.83 15.76
N LEU A 3 0.18 -3.96 16.45
CA LEU A 3 -0.56 -4.11 17.70
C LEU A 3 0.41 -4.19 18.88
N THR A 4 -0.05 -3.88 20.07
CA THR A 4 0.71 -4.04 21.31
C THR A 4 0.65 -5.48 21.81
N SER A 5 1.60 -5.88 22.63
CA SER A 5 1.74 -7.26 23.12
C SER A 5 0.53 -7.74 23.93
N ASP A 6 -0.14 -6.84 24.66
CA ASP A 6 -1.36 -7.13 25.41
C ASP A 6 -2.56 -7.46 24.52
N MET A 7 -2.50 -7.15 23.23
CA MET A 7 -3.56 -7.46 22.26
C MET A 7 -3.39 -8.80 21.55
N ALA A 8 -2.32 -9.54 21.78
CA ALA A 8 -1.99 -10.75 21.02
C ALA A 8 -3.10 -11.82 21.09
N GLU A 9 -3.64 -12.07 22.28
CA GLU A 9 -4.72 -13.04 22.49
C GLU A 9 -6.02 -12.58 21.79
N THR A 10 -6.39 -11.31 21.97
CA THR A 10 -7.56 -10.72 21.31
C THR A 10 -7.42 -10.78 19.79
N ALA A 11 -6.25 -10.44 19.25
CA ALA A 11 -5.97 -10.51 17.82
C ALA A 11 -6.14 -11.93 17.29
N SER A 12 -5.60 -12.94 17.99
CA SER A 12 -5.76 -14.35 17.61
C SER A 12 -7.24 -14.74 17.51
N CYS A 13 -8.04 -14.39 18.51
CA CYS A 13 -9.48 -14.69 18.51
C CYS A 13 -10.20 -13.99 17.34
N VAL A 14 -9.96 -12.71 17.14
CA VAL A 14 -10.59 -11.92 16.07
C VAL A 14 -10.19 -12.41 14.68
N ILE A 15 -8.93 -12.83 14.48
CA ILE A 15 -8.47 -13.44 13.23
C ILE A 15 -9.27 -14.70 12.91
N HIS A 16 -9.45 -15.60 13.88
CA HIS A 16 -10.22 -16.83 13.66
C HIS A 16 -11.71 -16.55 13.35
N LEU A 17 -12.28 -15.51 13.95
CA LEU A 17 -13.64 -15.08 13.63
C LEU A 17 -13.72 -14.47 12.23
N ALA A 18 -12.77 -13.61 11.86
CA ALA A 18 -12.71 -12.98 10.53
C ALA A 18 -12.53 -14.03 9.42
N ALA A 19 -11.71 -15.06 9.64
CA ALA A 19 -11.48 -16.12 8.66
C ALA A 19 -12.73 -16.96 8.36
N LYS A 20 -13.72 -16.97 9.26
CA LYS A 20 -15.02 -17.66 9.07
C LYS A 20 -16.04 -16.86 8.28
N LEU A 21 -15.77 -15.57 8.02
CA LEU A 21 -16.69 -14.73 7.27
C LEU A 21 -16.53 -14.91 5.76
N PRO A 22 -17.64 -14.94 4.99
CA PRO A 22 -17.53 -14.76 3.54
C PRO A 22 -16.89 -13.40 3.19
N PRO A 23 -15.95 -13.34 2.26
CA PRO A 23 -15.56 -14.38 1.31
C PRO A 23 -14.38 -15.27 1.79
N PHE A 24 -13.92 -15.17 3.04
CA PHE A 24 -12.70 -15.82 3.54
C PHE A 24 -12.93 -17.26 4.04
N ASP A 25 -14.18 -17.67 4.25
CA ASP A 25 -14.60 -18.97 4.80
C ASP A 25 -14.20 -20.20 3.95
N GLY A 26 -13.79 -19.97 2.72
CA GLY A 26 -13.27 -21.01 1.82
C GLY A 26 -11.75 -21.11 1.74
N SER A 27 -10.99 -20.31 2.50
CA SER A 27 -9.52 -20.23 2.40
C SER A 27 -8.75 -21.38 3.09
N GLY A 28 -9.46 -22.45 3.52
CA GLY A 28 -8.84 -23.61 4.16
C GLY A 28 -8.42 -23.39 5.62
N ASN A 29 -7.50 -24.23 6.10
CA ASN A 29 -6.95 -24.08 7.45
C ASN A 29 -5.99 -22.91 7.49
N PHE A 30 -6.43 -21.83 8.09
CA PHE A 30 -5.62 -20.63 8.27
C PHE A 30 -4.90 -20.69 9.64
N PHE A 31 -3.57 -20.70 9.59
CA PHE A 31 -2.71 -20.65 10.78
C PHE A 31 -2.10 -19.26 10.92
N PRO A 32 -2.63 -18.39 11.78
CA PRO A 32 -2.18 -17.01 11.85
C PRO A 32 -0.81 -16.87 12.53
N LEU A 33 0.06 -16.07 11.91
CA LEU A 33 1.34 -15.64 12.48
C LEU A 33 1.13 -14.36 13.30
N VAL A 34 0.51 -14.46 14.48
CA VAL A 34 0.14 -13.30 15.30
C VAL A 34 1.36 -12.47 15.69
N GLU A 35 2.48 -13.11 16.00
CA GLU A 35 3.75 -12.46 16.37
C GLU A 35 4.24 -11.45 15.31
N ALA A 36 3.96 -11.70 14.03
CA ALA A 36 4.35 -10.80 12.94
C ALA A 36 3.66 -9.42 13.00
N MET A 37 2.57 -9.30 13.75
CA MET A 37 1.79 -8.07 13.89
C MET A 37 2.05 -7.33 15.20
N ILE A 38 2.83 -7.91 16.12
CA ILE A 38 3.08 -7.36 17.45
C ILE A 38 4.38 -6.59 17.47
N SER A 39 4.33 -5.33 17.88
CA SER A 39 5.53 -4.52 18.11
C SER A 39 5.21 -3.32 19.01
N ASP A 40 5.50 -3.42 20.30
CA ASP A 40 5.25 -2.34 21.28
C ASP A 40 6.02 -1.05 20.93
N LYS A 41 7.22 -1.18 20.38
CA LYS A 41 8.07 -0.04 20.01
C LYS A 41 7.55 0.75 18.79
N ASP A 42 6.78 0.10 17.92
CA ASP A 42 6.25 0.71 16.69
C ASP A 42 4.81 1.21 16.83
N VAL A 43 4.23 1.09 18.04
CA VAL A 43 2.94 1.66 18.42
C VAL A 43 3.20 2.91 19.25
N SER A 44 3.00 4.10 18.66
CA SER A 44 3.19 5.39 19.35
C SER A 44 1.90 5.90 19.96
N ASP A 45 0.97 6.38 19.12
CA ASP A 45 -0.27 7.02 19.58
C ASP A 45 -1.46 6.06 19.53
N HIS A 46 -1.52 5.24 18.47
CA HIS A 46 -2.62 4.30 18.21
C HIS A 46 -2.09 3.03 17.57
N HIS A 47 -2.60 1.88 18.02
CA HIS A 47 -2.37 0.60 17.37
C HIS A 47 -3.10 0.49 16.02
N ALA A 48 -2.90 -0.61 15.31
CA ALA A 48 -3.61 -0.90 14.06
C ALA A 48 -5.12 -1.06 14.31
N ILE A 49 -5.92 -0.72 13.29
CA ILE A 49 -7.38 -0.94 13.32
C ILE A 49 -7.64 -2.42 13.08
N ILE A 50 -8.34 -3.05 13.99
CA ILE A 50 -8.82 -4.44 13.88
C ILE A 50 -10.32 -4.51 14.20
N PRO A 51 -11.05 -5.54 13.75
CA PRO A 51 -12.40 -5.78 14.19
C PRO A 51 -12.44 -6.07 15.70
N THR A 52 -13.59 -5.89 16.34
CA THR A 52 -13.82 -6.26 17.73
C THR A 52 -14.40 -7.67 17.84
N MET A 53 -14.42 -8.23 19.03
CA MET A 53 -15.04 -9.54 19.32
C MET A 53 -16.55 -9.57 19.01
N GLU A 54 -17.20 -8.42 18.88
CA GLU A 54 -18.62 -8.32 18.48
C GLU A 54 -18.89 -8.86 17.07
N ILE A 55 -17.84 -9.06 16.27
CA ILE A 55 -17.92 -9.70 14.94
C ILE A 55 -18.64 -11.07 15.00
N GLU A 56 -18.53 -11.79 16.12
CA GLU A 56 -19.17 -13.09 16.31
C GLU A 56 -20.71 -13.00 16.27
N LYS A 57 -21.25 -11.87 16.76
CA LYS A 57 -22.70 -11.66 16.90
C LYS A 57 -23.27 -10.74 15.81
N ALA A 58 -22.40 -10.09 15.03
CA ALA A 58 -22.82 -9.11 14.06
C ALA A 58 -23.42 -9.74 12.81
N ASP A 59 -24.59 -9.27 12.39
CA ASP A 59 -25.14 -9.60 11.07
C ASP A 59 -24.50 -8.70 9.99
N ILE A 60 -23.36 -9.16 9.49
CA ILE A 60 -22.59 -8.45 8.46
C ILE A 60 -23.40 -8.28 7.17
N LYS A 61 -24.36 -9.17 6.88
CA LYS A 61 -25.20 -9.11 5.67
C LYS A 61 -26.24 -7.99 5.74
N ALA A 62 -26.64 -7.61 6.95
CA ALA A 62 -27.58 -6.52 7.17
C ALA A 62 -26.96 -5.13 6.99
N LEU A 63 -25.62 -5.03 7.00
CA LEU A 63 -24.92 -3.75 6.81
C LEU A 63 -25.13 -3.20 5.37
N PRO A 64 -25.25 -1.87 5.22
CA PRO A 64 -25.17 -1.21 3.91
C PRO A 64 -23.92 -1.65 3.15
N LEU A 65 -24.02 -1.73 1.82
CA LEU A 65 -22.94 -2.29 0.97
C LEU A 65 -21.59 -1.62 1.21
N GLY A 66 -21.56 -0.29 1.36
CA GLY A 66 -20.32 0.45 1.60
C GLY A 66 -19.67 0.12 2.96
N GLU A 67 -20.47 0.08 4.00
CA GLU A 67 -20.02 -0.27 5.35
C GLU A 67 -19.54 -1.71 5.44
N ARG A 68 -20.28 -2.62 4.82
CA ARG A 68 -19.90 -4.04 4.72
C ARG A 68 -18.57 -4.20 3.99
N ASN A 69 -18.38 -3.54 2.85
CA ASN A 69 -17.14 -3.63 2.09
C ASN A 69 -15.95 -3.05 2.88
N LEU A 70 -16.14 -1.94 3.58
CA LEU A 70 -15.12 -1.36 4.44
C LEU A 70 -14.77 -2.29 5.61
N PHE A 71 -15.77 -2.87 6.26
CA PHE A 71 -15.55 -3.84 7.33
C PHE A 71 -14.78 -5.07 6.84
N LEU A 72 -15.19 -5.65 5.70
CA LEU A 72 -14.49 -6.77 5.08
C LEU A 72 -13.08 -6.41 4.62
N LEU A 73 -12.83 -5.16 4.21
CA LEU A 73 -11.47 -4.68 3.91
C LEU A 73 -10.60 -4.70 5.17
N VAL A 74 -11.11 -4.27 6.32
CA VAL A 74 -10.37 -4.33 7.59
C VAL A 74 -10.07 -5.78 7.97
N CYS A 75 -11.06 -6.68 7.84
CA CYS A 75 -10.84 -8.12 8.04
C CYS A 75 -9.78 -8.67 7.09
N CYS A 76 -9.86 -8.35 5.80
CA CYS A 76 -8.87 -8.75 4.80
C CYS A 76 -7.45 -8.31 5.19
N LYS A 77 -7.27 -7.05 5.58
CA LYS A 77 -5.95 -6.53 5.98
C LYS A 77 -5.41 -7.20 7.24
N LEU A 78 -6.27 -7.50 8.20
CA LEU A 78 -5.91 -8.27 9.39
C LEU A 78 -5.44 -9.69 9.02
N LEU A 79 -6.21 -10.40 8.19
CA LEU A 79 -5.87 -11.74 7.73
C LEU A 79 -4.58 -11.75 6.91
N CYS A 80 -4.40 -10.78 6.00
CA CYS A 80 -3.17 -10.65 5.23
C CYS A 80 -1.94 -10.38 6.11
N ALA A 81 -2.09 -9.56 7.16
CA ALA A 81 -0.99 -9.21 8.06
C ALA A 81 -0.54 -10.40 8.94
N SER A 82 -1.45 -11.34 9.21
CA SER A 82 -1.19 -12.56 9.99
C SER A 82 -0.93 -13.80 9.12
N ALA A 83 -0.94 -13.68 7.79
CA ALA A 83 -0.69 -14.78 6.88
C ALA A 83 0.80 -14.99 6.62
N GLU A 84 1.11 -16.17 6.06
CA GLU A 84 2.44 -16.45 5.56
C GLU A 84 2.91 -15.41 4.55
N PRO A 85 4.21 -15.11 4.49
CA PRO A 85 4.75 -14.16 3.54
C PRO A 85 4.59 -14.65 2.09
N TYR A 86 4.41 -13.70 1.18
CA TYR A 86 4.55 -13.94 -0.26
C TYR A 86 6.03 -14.14 -0.58
N VAL A 87 6.39 -15.32 -1.08
CA VAL A 87 7.77 -15.69 -1.40
C VAL A 87 7.93 -15.93 -2.89
N TYR A 88 8.92 -15.29 -3.49
CA TYR A 88 9.23 -15.44 -4.91
C TYR A 88 10.74 -15.34 -5.17
N GLU A 89 11.18 -15.96 -6.23
CA GLU A 89 12.50 -15.77 -6.82
C GLU A 89 12.42 -14.70 -7.91
N ALA A 90 13.28 -13.69 -7.84
CA ALA A 90 13.46 -12.75 -8.93
C ALA A 90 14.43 -13.35 -9.95
N VAL A 91 13.96 -13.53 -11.19
CA VAL A 91 14.75 -14.11 -12.26
C VAL A 91 15.10 -13.02 -13.27
N THR A 92 16.37 -12.96 -13.66
CA THR A 92 16.83 -12.12 -14.77
C THR A 92 17.54 -13.03 -15.77
N ALA A 93 16.97 -13.17 -16.95
CA ALA A 93 17.58 -13.88 -18.05
C ALA A 93 18.28 -12.89 -18.98
N ALA A 94 19.55 -13.14 -19.31
CA ALA A 94 20.31 -12.39 -20.29
C ALA A 94 20.52 -13.24 -21.54
N PHE A 95 20.26 -12.68 -22.70
CA PHE A 95 20.39 -13.34 -23.99
C PHE A 95 21.37 -12.55 -24.85
N ASP A 96 22.28 -13.25 -25.56
CA ASP A 96 23.06 -12.69 -26.63
C ASP A 96 22.41 -13.02 -27.97
N CYS A 97 22.21 -12.02 -28.80
CA CYS A 97 21.66 -12.20 -30.13
C CYS A 97 22.48 -11.35 -31.13
N GLY A 98 23.35 -11.98 -31.89
CA GLY A 98 24.18 -11.27 -32.87
C GLY A 98 25.11 -10.21 -32.28
N GLY A 99 25.64 -10.42 -31.06
CA GLY A 99 26.50 -9.49 -30.35
C GLY A 99 25.73 -8.37 -29.61
N HIS A 100 24.39 -8.47 -29.54
CA HIS A 100 23.54 -7.56 -28.77
C HIS A 100 22.95 -8.27 -27.57
N SER A 101 23.01 -7.62 -26.39
CA SER A 101 22.47 -8.17 -25.15
C SER A 101 21.02 -7.75 -24.96
N PHE A 102 20.16 -8.74 -24.72
CA PHE A 102 18.76 -8.55 -24.33
C PHE A 102 18.54 -9.10 -22.94
N THR A 103 17.67 -8.46 -22.16
CA THR A 103 17.34 -8.93 -20.81
C THR A 103 15.83 -9.10 -20.65
N ALA A 104 15.44 -10.21 -20.04
CA ALA A 104 14.08 -10.46 -19.57
C ALA A 104 14.09 -10.58 -18.05
N LYS A 105 13.16 -9.90 -17.38
CA LYS A 105 13.00 -9.96 -15.92
C LYS A 105 11.63 -10.52 -15.58
N GLY A 106 11.61 -11.44 -14.64
CA GLY A 106 10.37 -12.04 -14.17
C GLY A 106 10.49 -12.57 -12.76
N LYS A 107 9.42 -13.23 -12.32
CA LYS A 107 9.33 -13.83 -10.99
C LYS A 107 8.88 -15.27 -11.11
N ARG A 108 9.44 -16.12 -10.25
CA ARG A 108 8.94 -17.46 -9.99
C ARG A 108 8.31 -17.45 -8.61
N ILE A 109 7.01 -17.68 -8.52
CA ILE A 109 6.30 -17.67 -7.26
C ILE A 109 6.56 -19.00 -6.55
N LEU A 110 7.07 -18.93 -5.31
CA LEU A 110 7.31 -20.09 -4.45
C LEU A 110 6.15 -20.28 -3.45
N SER A 111 5.58 -19.19 -2.95
CA SER A 111 4.42 -19.20 -2.06
C SER A 111 3.57 -17.97 -2.30
N GLU A 112 2.27 -18.15 -2.50
CA GLU A 112 1.30 -17.04 -2.64
C GLU A 112 1.10 -16.28 -1.33
N GLY A 113 1.22 -16.96 -0.18
CA GLY A 113 1.09 -16.36 1.13
C GLY A 113 -0.15 -15.45 1.26
N TRP A 114 0.02 -14.27 1.84
CA TRP A 114 -1.05 -13.29 2.06
C TRP A 114 -1.77 -12.83 0.77
N ARG A 115 -1.13 -12.95 -0.41
CA ARG A 115 -1.73 -12.51 -1.68
C ARG A 115 -2.97 -13.32 -2.06
N GLU A 116 -3.06 -14.57 -1.63
CA GLU A 116 -4.24 -15.37 -1.88
C GLU A 116 -5.48 -14.79 -1.20
N ILE A 117 -5.35 -14.32 0.04
CA ILE A 117 -6.43 -13.69 0.81
C ILE A 117 -6.86 -12.37 0.14
N ASP A 118 -5.91 -11.53 -0.24
CA ASP A 118 -6.19 -10.26 -0.94
C ASP A 118 -6.90 -10.52 -2.28
N ARG A 119 -6.50 -11.57 -3.02
CA ARG A 119 -7.13 -11.99 -4.27
C ARG A 119 -8.58 -12.44 -4.06
N ILE A 120 -8.86 -13.25 -3.04
CA ILE A 120 -10.22 -13.68 -2.68
C ILE A 120 -11.10 -12.46 -2.42
N PHE A 121 -10.63 -11.51 -1.62
CA PHE A 121 -11.36 -10.28 -1.32
C PHE A 121 -11.63 -9.44 -2.56
N ARG A 122 -10.61 -9.15 -3.39
CA ARG A 122 -10.76 -8.37 -4.63
C ARG A 122 -11.71 -9.03 -5.61
N THR A 123 -11.65 -10.35 -5.74
CA THR A 123 -12.57 -11.11 -6.57
C THR A 123 -14.02 -10.95 -6.10
N SER A 124 -14.26 -10.94 -4.78
CA SER A 124 -15.59 -10.71 -4.21
C SER A 124 -16.16 -9.32 -4.52
N LEU A 125 -15.28 -8.32 -4.69
CA LEU A 125 -15.65 -6.96 -5.12
C LEU A 125 -15.77 -6.81 -6.64
N LYS A 126 -15.56 -7.89 -7.42
CA LYS A 126 -15.50 -7.87 -8.90
C LYS A 126 -14.41 -6.92 -9.43
N GLU A 127 -13.38 -6.66 -8.65
CA GLU A 127 -12.21 -5.93 -9.13
C GLU A 127 -11.38 -6.83 -10.05
N LYS A 128 -10.81 -6.22 -11.10
CA LYS A 128 -9.84 -6.94 -11.93
C LYS A 128 -8.61 -7.27 -11.09
N PRO A 129 -8.02 -8.47 -11.27
CA PRO A 129 -6.76 -8.80 -10.61
C PRO A 129 -5.75 -7.67 -10.86
N ALA A 130 -5.05 -7.26 -9.82
CA ALA A 130 -3.96 -6.30 -10.00
C ALA A 130 -2.94 -6.93 -10.98
N ASP A 131 -2.54 -6.16 -11.98
CA ASP A 131 -1.67 -6.53 -13.11
C ASP A 131 -0.24 -6.99 -12.69
N GLY A 132 -0.10 -7.50 -11.47
CA GLY A 132 1.15 -7.86 -10.83
C GLY A 132 1.77 -9.19 -11.26
N ASP A 133 1.09 -9.98 -12.09
CA ASP A 133 1.58 -11.26 -12.59
C ASP A 133 2.22 -11.18 -13.99
N ARG A 134 2.47 -9.98 -14.49
CA ARG A 134 3.27 -9.81 -15.70
C ARG A 134 4.71 -10.17 -15.37
N GLY A 135 5.15 -11.33 -15.85
CA GLY A 135 6.53 -11.71 -15.80
C GLY A 135 6.85 -13.01 -15.08
N THR A 136 5.93 -13.99 -15.11
CA THR A 136 6.35 -15.37 -14.87
C THR A 136 7.20 -15.80 -16.06
N LEU A 137 8.51 -15.88 -15.86
CA LEU A 137 9.40 -16.44 -16.88
C LEU A 137 9.33 -17.97 -16.79
N PRO A 138 9.42 -18.68 -17.94
CA PRO A 138 9.63 -20.11 -17.92
C PRO A 138 10.97 -20.46 -17.25
N ASP A 139 11.13 -21.70 -16.85
CA ASP A 139 12.39 -22.20 -16.29
C ASP A 139 13.46 -22.17 -17.40
N PHE A 140 14.44 -21.30 -17.25
CA PHE A 140 15.61 -21.24 -18.11
C PHE A 140 16.78 -21.96 -17.43
N THR A 141 17.48 -22.76 -18.21
CA THR A 141 18.81 -23.26 -17.84
C THR A 141 19.86 -22.47 -18.58
N GLU A 142 21.04 -22.29 -17.98
CA GLU A 142 22.14 -21.60 -18.63
C GLU A 142 22.68 -22.41 -19.85
N GLY A 143 22.92 -21.74 -20.97
CA GLY A 143 23.59 -22.26 -22.14
C GLY A 143 22.74 -22.72 -23.34
N PRO A 144 21.39 -22.86 -23.28
CA PRO A 144 20.65 -23.26 -24.48
C PRO A 144 20.67 -22.19 -25.56
N THR A 145 20.73 -22.63 -26.80
CA THR A 145 20.59 -21.77 -27.98
C THR A 145 19.14 -21.82 -28.46
N PHE A 146 18.58 -20.68 -28.80
CA PHE A 146 17.23 -20.56 -29.35
C PHE A 146 17.32 -20.19 -30.83
N ASP A 147 16.85 -21.08 -31.70
CA ASP A 147 16.79 -20.82 -33.12
C ASP A 147 15.53 -20.07 -33.51
N GLY A 148 15.61 -19.20 -34.51
CA GLY A 148 14.45 -18.46 -35.03
C GLY A 148 13.99 -17.28 -34.17
N ALA A 149 14.87 -16.71 -33.36
CA ALA A 149 14.54 -15.49 -32.62
C ALA A 149 14.26 -14.35 -33.59
N GLU A 150 13.14 -13.67 -33.39
CA GLU A 150 12.73 -12.46 -34.15
C GLU A 150 12.78 -11.25 -33.26
N GLY A 151 13.47 -10.19 -33.71
CA GLY A 151 13.54 -8.90 -33.04
C GLY A 151 12.37 -8.01 -33.45
N VAL A 152 11.55 -7.61 -32.49
CA VAL A 152 10.45 -6.66 -32.70
C VAL A 152 10.80 -5.33 -32.05
N VAL A 153 10.81 -4.26 -32.85
CA VAL A 153 10.99 -2.88 -32.36
C VAL A 153 9.64 -2.30 -32.02
N THR A 154 9.46 -1.89 -30.74
CA THR A 154 8.26 -1.19 -30.30
C THR A 154 8.60 0.23 -29.87
N GLU A 155 7.81 1.20 -30.35
CA GLU A 155 7.96 2.59 -29.96
C GLU A 155 7.11 2.90 -28.72
N HIS A 156 7.72 3.51 -27.72
CA HIS A 156 7.05 3.90 -26.49
C HIS A 156 7.36 5.35 -26.17
N PHE A 157 6.34 6.09 -25.78
CA PHE A 157 6.47 7.48 -25.34
C PHE A 157 6.42 7.56 -23.82
N THR A 158 7.30 8.36 -23.22
CA THR A 158 7.21 8.69 -21.80
C THR A 158 5.91 9.44 -21.52
N GLN A 159 5.27 9.09 -20.42
CA GLN A 159 4.06 9.77 -19.97
C GLN A 159 4.40 10.68 -18.78
N PRO A 160 3.79 11.86 -18.68
CA PRO A 160 3.96 12.71 -17.51
C PRO A 160 3.46 11.96 -16.24
N PRO A 161 3.97 12.31 -15.05
CA PRO A 161 3.47 11.74 -13.80
C PRO A 161 1.95 11.93 -13.71
N LYS A 162 1.25 10.88 -13.25
CA LYS A 162 -0.20 10.96 -13.04
C LYS A 162 -0.50 11.95 -11.91
N PRO A 163 -1.60 12.73 -12.01
CA PRO A 163 -2.06 13.53 -10.90
C PRO A 163 -2.26 12.67 -9.64
N TYR A 164 -2.05 13.26 -8.48
CA TYR A 164 -2.31 12.58 -7.22
C TYR A 164 -3.79 12.21 -7.08
N THR A 165 -4.04 11.05 -6.53
CA THR A 165 -5.32 10.68 -5.90
C THR A 165 -5.21 10.99 -4.40
N GLU A 166 -6.32 10.92 -3.66
CA GLU A 166 -6.27 11.09 -2.19
C GLU A 166 -5.32 10.08 -1.55
N ASP A 167 -5.38 8.82 -1.96
CA ASP A 167 -4.51 7.74 -1.47
C ASP A 167 -3.02 8.02 -1.76
N THR A 168 -2.70 8.36 -3.02
CA THR A 168 -1.30 8.63 -3.39
C THR A 168 -0.77 9.92 -2.77
N LEU A 169 -1.62 10.93 -2.54
CA LEU A 169 -1.22 12.15 -1.83
C LEU A 169 -0.99 11.89 -0.34
N LEU A 170 -1.86 11.10 0.32
CA LEU A 170 -1.64 10.68 1.71
C LEU A 170 -0.31 9.93 1.86
N SER A 171 -0.02 9.01 0.94
CA SER A 171 1.26 8.28 0.90
C SER A 171 2.46 9.21 0.66
N ALA A 172 2.32 10.20 -0.23
CA ALA A 172 3.36 11.20 -0.47
C ALA A 172 3.60 12.09 0.76
N MET A 173 2.55 12.50 1.46
CA MET A 173 2.65 13.26 2.73
C MET A 173 3.36 12.44 3.82
N GLU A 174 3.10 11.14 3.89
CA GLU A 174 3.75 10.25 4.85
C GLU A 174 5.24 10.07 4.58
N ASN A 175 5.63 10.06 3.31
CA ASN A 175 7.00 9.86 2.88
C ASN A 175 7.77 11.18 2.64
N ALA A 176 7.11 12.33 2.78
CA ALA A 176 7.76 13.62 2.55
C ALA A 176 8.95 13.84 3.48
N GLY A 177 10.06 14.28 2.92
CA GLY A 177 11.30 14.57 3.65
C GLY A 177 12.15 13.34 4.00
N LYS A 178 11.76 12.12 3.61
CA LYS A 178 12.57 10.91 3.91
C LYS A 178 13.94 10.91 3.24
N GLU A 179 14.08 11.58 2.10
CA GLU A 179 15.33 11.66 1.36
C GLU A 179 16.23 12.78 1.89
N ASP A 180 15.64 13.80 2.53
CA ASP A 180 16.35 15.01 2.97
C ASP A 180 16.73 14.97 4.46
N ILE A 181 16.16 14.04 5.24
CA ILE A 181 16.36 13.96 6.69
C ILE A 181 17.38 12.87 7.04
N PRO A 182 18.45 13.18 7.82
CA PRO A 182 19.40 12.19 8.30
C PRO A 182 18.72 11.01 9.04
N ASP A 183 19.33 9.82 8.99
CA ASP A 183 18.75 8.57 9.53
C ASP A 183 18.44 8.61 11.04
N GLU A 184 19.06 9.51 11.79
CA GLU A 184 18.87 9.68 13.24
C GLU A 184 17.64 10.52 13.63
N ALA A 185 17.04 11.24 12.68
CA ALA A 185 15.84 12.02 12.93
C ALA A 185 14.56 11.18 12.73
N GLU A 186 13.58 11.36 13.61
CA GLU A 186 12.28 10.69 13.52
C GLU A 186 11.51 11.18 12.28
N ARG A 187 11.48 10.37 11.22
CA ARG A 187 10.90 10.70 9.91
C ARG A 187 9.37 10.63 9.97
N LYS A 188 8.72 11.69 10.40
CA LYS A 188 7.24 11.73 10.60
C LYS A 188 6.44 12.14 9.35
N GLY A 189 7.10 12.63 8.29
CA GLY A 189 6.43 13.19 7.11
C GLY A 189 5.62 14.44 7.40
N LEU A 190 4.73 14.85 6.49
CA LEU A 190 3.85 16.01 6.65
C LEU A 190 2.56 15.62 7.39
N GLY A 191 2.31 16.25 8.52
CA GLY A 191 1.12 15.98 9.35
C GLY A 191 1.13 14.59 9.99
N THR A 192 0.15 14.35 10.87
CA THR A 192 -0.09 13.03 11.46
C THR A 192 -1.10 12.24 10.62
N PRO A 193 -1.18 10.91 10.76
CA PRO A 193 -2.23 10.12 10.11
C PRO A 193 -3.65 10.66 10.36
N ALA A 194 -3.92 11.17 11.57
CA ALA A 194 -5.22 11.73 11.93
C ALA A 194 -5.51 13.10 11.27
N THR A 195 -4.48 13.86 10.89
CA THR A 195 -4.65 15.23 10.37
C THR A 195 -4.53 15.35 8.86
N ARG A 196 -3.86 14.40 8.18
CA ARG A 196 -3.60 14.48 6.74
C ARG A 196 -4.87 14.61 5.90
N ALA A 197 -5.87 13.77 6.17
CA ALA A 197 -7.14 13.83 5.45
C ALA A 197 -7.84 15.19 5.62
N ALA A 198 -7.85 15.75 6.85
CA ALA A 198 -8.41 17.06 7.12
C ALA A 198 -7.64 18.20 6.43
N ILE A 199 -6.33 18.06 6.23
CA ILE A 199 -5.51 19.03 5.47
C ILE A 199 -5.93 19.02 4.00
N ILE A 200 -6.07 17.83 3.39
CA ILE A 200 -6.54 17.71 2.00
C ILE A 200 -7.92 18.34 1.84
N GLU A 201 -8.84 18.07 2.76
CA GLU A 201 -10.19 18.62 2.73
C GLU A 201 -10.18 20.16 2.84
N LYS A 202 -9.31 20.73 3.69
CA LYS A 202 -9.13 22.17 3.79
C LYS A 202 -8.62 22.79 2.48
N LEU A 203 -7.68 22.13 1.77
CA LEU A 203 -7.18 22.61 0.50
C LEU A 203 -8.28 22.61 -0.58
N VAL A 204 -9.13 21.59 -0.59
CA VAL A 204 -10.28 21.52 -1.50
C VAL A 204 -11.31 22.60 -1.15
N THR A 205 -11.71 22.72 0.11
CA THR A 205 -12.69 23.72 0.56
C THR A 205 -12.22 25.14 0.33
N ALA A 206 -10.91 25.40 0.48
CA ALA A 206 -10.31 26.72 0.21
C ALA A 206 -10.15 27.00 -1.30
N GLY A 207 -10.45 26.03 -2.18
CA GLY A 207 -10.37 26.20 -3.63
C GLY A 207 -8.95 26.19 -4.19
N PHE A 208 -7.97 25.72 -3.44
CA PHE A 208 -6.59 25.56 -3.92
C PHE A 208 -6.38 24.25 -4.70
N VAL A 209 -7.21 23.25 -4.43
CA VAL A 209 -7.24 21.95 -5.10
C VAL A 209 -8.68 21.62 -5.47
N GLU A 210 -8.91 21.02 -6.64
CA GLU A 210 -10.21 20.49 -7.05
C GLU A 210 -10.16 18.98 -7.26
N ARG A 211 -11.29 18.31 -7.01
CA ARG A 211 -11.48 16.89 -7.31
C ARG A 211 -12.02 16.72 -8.72
N LYS A 212 -11.25 16.02 -9.59
CA LYS A 212 -11.70 15.59 -10.92
C LYS A 212 -11.74 14.06 -10.98
N GLY A 213 -12.90 13.49 -10.76
CA GLY A 213 -13.04 12.04 -10.56
C GLY A 213 -12.29 11.59 -9.32
N LYS A 214 -11.30 10.69 -9.48
CA LYS A 214 -10.41 10.24 -8.40
C LYS A 214 -9.16 11.12 -8.22
N SER A 215 -8.90 12.06 -9.13
CA SER A 215 -7.68 12.86 -9.15
C SER A 215 -7.84 14.19 -8.42
N LEU A 216 -6.78 14.60 -7.75
CA LEU A 216 -6.64 15.92 -7.14
C LEU A 216 -5.84 16.82 -8.08
N ILE A 217 -6.44 17.90 -8.52
CA ILE A 217 -5.85 18.84 -9.49
C ILE A 217 -5.64 20.20 -8.81
N PRO A 218 -4.42 20.76 -8.83
CA PRO A 218 -4.21 22.11 -8.31
C PRO A 218 -4.96 23.13 -9.17
N THR A 219 -5.64 24.07 -8.52
CA THR A 219 -6.28 25.20 -9.20
C THR A 219 -5.26 26.28 -9.50
N LYS A 220 -5.64 27.25 -10.36
CA LYS A 220 -4.80 28.44 -10.62
C LYS A 220 -4.48 29.20 -9.33
N ALA A 221 -5.43 29.29 -8.40
CA ALA A 221 -5.21 29.91 -7.09
C ALA A 221 -4.18 29.15 -6.26
N GLY A 222 -4.25 27.82 -6.24
CA GLY A 222 -3.29 26.96 -5.56
C GLY A 222 -1.87 27.09 -6.13
N ILE A 223 -1.74 27.09 -7.46
CA ILE A 223 -0.44 27.27 -8.12
C ILE A 223 0.14 28.67 -7.79
N ASN A 224 -0.67 29.72 -7.89
CA ASN A 224 -0.23 31.08 -7.58
C ASN A 224 0.23 31.19 -6.12
N LEU A 225 -0.51 30.59 -5.17
CA LEU A 225 -0.11 30.58 -3.76
C LEU A 225 1.28 30.00 -3.57
N VAL A 226 1.55 28.81 -4.13
CA VAL A 226 2.86 28.15 -3.98
C VAL A 226 3.97 28.95 -4.65
N THR A 227 3.68 29.63 -5.79
CA THR A 227 4.66 30.44 -6.51
C THR A 227 5.11 31.67 -5.72
N VAL A 228 4.24 32.27 -4.90
CA VAL A 228 4.60 33.48 -4.10
C VAL A 228 5.14 33.13 -2.71
N LEU A 229 5.02 31.89 -2.27
CA LEU A 229 5.56 31.47 -0.98
C LEU A 229 7.10 31.38 -1.02
N PRO A 230 7.80 31.90 0.01
CA PRO A 230 9.23 31.68 0.15
C PRO A 230 9.56 30.18 0.26
N GLU A 231 10.69 29.78 -0.34
CA GLU A 231 11.18 28.39 -0.35
C GLU A 231 11.12 27.69 1.03
N PRO A 232 11.51 28.35 2.15
CA PRO A 232 11.41 27.72 3.47
C PRO A 232 9.99 27.31 3.90
N LEU A 233 8.95 27.92 3.35
CA LEU A 233 7.54 27.57 3.67
C LEU A 233 7.03 26.42 2.79
N THR A 234 7.71 26.08 1.72
CA THR A 234 7.39 24.97 0.83
C THR A 234 8.23 23.72 1.12
N SER A 235 9.23 23.83 2.01
CA SER A 235 10.09 22.72 2.42
C SER A 235 9.44 21.85 3.50
N PRO A 236 9.52 20.51 3.40
CA PRO A 236 9.07 19.60 4.45
C PRO A 236 9.86 19.74 5.76
N MET A 237 11.15 20.14 5.69
CA MET A 237 12.04 20.34 6.84
C MET A 237 11.47 21.30 7.88
N ARG A 238 10.83 22.38 7.46
CA ARG A 238 10.35 23.42 8.38
C ARG A 238 9.07 23.06 9.12
N SER A 239 8.34 22.06 8.70
CA SER A 239 7.19 21.55 9.46
C SER A 239 7.64 20.81 10.73
N GLU A 240 8.85 20.27 10.76
CA GLU A 240 9.50 19.64 11.92
C GLU A 240 9.98 20.70 12.92
N GLU A 241 10.67 21.76 12.51
CA GLU A 241 11.14 22.84 13.38
C GLU A 241 9.99 23.53 14.16
N ARG A 242 8.80 23.63 13.55
CA ARG A 242 7.61 24.15 14.24
C ARG A 242 7.12 23.27 15.38
N ARG A 243 7.38 21.96 15.35
CA ARG A 243 7.00 21.02 16.41
C ARG A 243 7.97 21.11 17.57
N VAL A 244 9.27 21.13 17.29
CA VAL A 244 10.32 21.24 18.31
C VAL A 244 10.25 22.58 19.04
N GLY A 245 9.93 23.69 18.35
CA GLY A 245 9.81 25.01 18.95
C GLY A 245 8.55 25.26 19.80
N LYS A 246 7.63 24.28 19.93
CA LYS A 246 6.45 24.36 20.79
C LYS A 246 6.59 23.60 22.12
N GLU A 247 7.68 22.87 22.29
CA GLU A 247 8.01 22.14 23.53
C GLU A 247 9.02 22.88 24.41
N CYS A 248 9.27 24.17 24.15
CA CYS A 248 10.05 25.09 25.01
C CYS A 248 9.15 26.10 25.70
#